data_1a6deae7741694b5fd8e582f915541b5
#
_entry.id   1a6deae7741694b5fd8e582f915541b5
#
_cell.length_a   1.000
_cell.length_b   1.000
_cell.length_c   1.000
_cell.angle_alpha   90.00
_cell.angle_beta   90.00
_cell.angle_gamma   90.00
#
_symmetry.space_group_name_H-M   'P 1'
#
loop_
_entity.id
_entity.type
_entity.pdbx_description
1 polymer ?
#
loop_
_entity_poly.entity_id
_entity_poly.type
_entity_poly.pdbx_seq_one_letter_code
_entity_poly.pdbx_strand_id
1 'polypeptide(L)'
;MIEKNLELQFSGGDMKALGITIHNTNNEFTAQENYDLMLKGTGSYSAHFFVDSCGAVQALPIDVQAFHTGKVYDQGNRNTIAIEICSRGSDEEFITALENTVLLISMIRNKLGSLPVYFHNDFDRYMYCPHRILDMYKSKKNFIRRWNLGN
;
A
#
# COMPACT_ATOMS: atom_id res chain seq x y z
N MET A 1 13.53 5.18 -12.88
CA MET A 1 12.71 6.42 -12.98
C MET A 1 11.50 6.10 -13.81
N ILE A 2 10.29 6.30 -13.26
CA ILE A 2 9.06 6.24 -14.04
C ILE A 2 9.08 7.41 -14.99
N GLU A 3 8.79 7.20 -16.28
CA GLU A 3 8.70 8.30 -17.23
C GLU A 3 7.61 9.29 -16.78
N LYS A 4 7.88 10.58 -16.85
CA LYS A 4 6.98 11.65 -16.38
C LYS A 4 5.56 11.55 -16.95
N ASN A 5 5.39 10.97 -18.13
CA ASN A 5 4.09 10.73 -18.76
C ASN A 5 3.30 9.60 -18.08
N LEU A 6 3.99 8.57 -17.57
CA LEU A 6 3.35 7.47 -16.80
C LEU A 6 2.90 7.96 -15.43
N GLU A 7 3.71 8.80 -14.78
CA GLU A 7 3.34 9.41 -13.50
C GLU A 7 2.03 10.21 -13.62
N LEU A 8 1.85 11.01 -14.65
CA LEU A 8 0.63 11.80 -14.90
C LEU A 8 -0.61 10.91 -15.15
N GLN A 9 -0.45 9.73 -15.73
CA GLN A 9 -1.55 8.80 -15.99
C GLN A 9 -2.06 8.14 -14.69
N PHE A 10 -1.16 7.84 -13.76
CA PHE A 10 -1.45 7.05 -12.54
C PHE A 10 -1.49 7.89 -11.26
N SER A 11 -1.34 9.20 -11.37
CA SER A 11 -1.26 10.13 -10.25
C SER A 11 -2.32 11.23 -10.34
N GLY A 12 -2.82 11.63 -9.17
CA GLY A 12 -3.72 12.79 -9.01
C GLY A 12 -2.99 14.13 -8.80
N GLY A 13 -1.66 14.17 -9.01
CA GLY A 13 -0.82 15.35 -8.77
C GLY A 13 -0.11 15.30 -7.42
N ASP A 14 0.41 16.43 -6.97
CA ASP A 14 1.23 16.54 -5.76
C ASP A 14 0.46 16.13 -4.50
N MET A 15 1.15 15.45 -3.57
CA MET A 15 0.60 15.00 -2.30
C MET A 15 1.58 15.27 -1.16
N LYS A 16 1.04 15.72 -0.02
CA LYS A 16 1.74 15.65 1.25
C LYS A 16 1.23 14.45 2.04
N ALA A 17 2.08 13.46 2.24
CA ALA A 17 1.72 12.28 3.01
C ALA A 17 1.48 12.61 4.49
N LEU A 18 0.33 12.23 5.01
CA LEU A 18 -0.08 12.35 6.42
C LEU A 18 -0.34 10.97 7.05
N GLY A 19 -0.15 9.90 6.30
CA GLY A 19 -0.32 8.53 6.76
C GLY A 19 0.11 7.51 5.73
N ILE A 20 -0.01 6.24 6.10
CA ILE A 20 0.28 5.07 5.25
C ILE A 20 -0.96 4.19 5.25
N THR A 21 -1.46 3.84 4.06
CA THR A 21 -2.59 2.91 3.92
C THR A 21 -2.10 1.55 3.44
N ILE A 22 -2.45 0.51 4.18
CA ILE A 22 -2.13 -0.88 3.84
C ILE A 22 -3.32 -1.53 3.13
N HIS A 23 -3.01 -2.21 2.04
CA HIS A 23 -3.91 -3.05 1.26
C HIS A 23 -3.34 -4.47 1.13
N ASN A 24 -4.19 -5.43 0.75
CA ASN A 24 -3.76 -6.68 0.14
C ASN A 24 -4.20 -6.74 -1.31
N THR A 25 -3.32 -7.21 -2.18
CA THR A 25 -3.72 -7.56 -3.55
C THR A 25 -4.71 -8.73 -3.52
N ASN A 26 -5.59 -8.81 -4.53
CA ASN A 26 -6.57 -9.90 -4.63
C ASN A 26 -6.23 -10.84 -5.79
N ASN A 27 -4.97 -11.29 -5.83
CA ASN A 27 -4.42 -12.18 -6.85
C ASN A 27 -3.18 -12.92 -6.31
N GLU A 28 -2.63 -13.83 -7.10
CA GLU A 28 -1.43 -14.62 -6.77
C GLU A 28 -0.14 -14.05 -7.41
N PHE A 29 -0.14 -12.80 -7.83
CA PHE A 29 0.99 -12.17 -8.51
C PHE A 29 2.05 -11.68 -7.51
N THR A 30 3.30 -11.67 -7.97
CA THR A 30 4.44 -11.03 -7.29
C THR A 30 4.29 -9.50 -7.26
N ALA A 31 5.14 -8.83 -6.49
CA ALA A 31 5.19 -7.37 -6.46
C ALA A 31 5.48 -6.78 -7.86
N GLN A 32 6.41 -7.39 -8.62
CA GLN A 32 6.72 -6.96 -9.98
C GLN A 32 5.56 -7.17 -10.95
N GLU A 33 4.90 -8.34 -10.90
CA GLU A 33 3.75 -8.63 -11.76
C GLU A 33 2.56 -7.71 -11.46
N ASN A 34 2.32 -7.34 -10.20
CA ASN A 34 1.30 -6.35 -9.82
C ASN A 34 1.65 -4.94 -10.33
N TYR A 35 2.91 -4.54 -10.28
CA TYR A 35 3.38 -3.30 -10.90
C TYR A 35 3.15 -3.31 -12.42
N ASP A 36 3.53 -4.38 -13.10
CA ASP A 36 3.33 -4.54 -14.55
C ASP A 36 1.84 -4.54 -14.91
N LEU A 37 0.98 -5.13 -14.06
CA LEU A 37 -0.47 -5.10 -14.21
C LEU A 37 -1.03 -3.68 -14.05
N MET A 38 -0.55 -2.92 -13.06
CA MET A 38 -0.93 -1.51 -12.87
C MET A 38 -0.62 -0.70 -14.13
N LEU A 39 0.56 -0.87 -14.73
CA LEU A 39 0.98 -0.15 -15.94
C LEU A 39 0.13 -0.47 -17.17
N LYS A 40 -0.51 -1.64 -17.23
CA LYS A 40 -1.45 -2.04 -18.30
C LYS A 40 -2.85 -1.50 -18.09
N GLY A 41 -3.14 -0.93 -16.93
CA GLY A 41 -4.45 -0.38 -16.57
C GLY A 41 -4.72 0.99 -17.21
N THR A 42 -5.91 1.52 -16.88
CA THR A 42 -6.41 2.79 -17.42
C THR A 42 -6.00 4.02 -16.58
N GLY A 43 -5.22 3.82 -15.51
CA GLY A 43 -4.90 4.88 -14.53
C GLY A 43 -5.96 5.10 -13.45
N SER A 44 -7.07 4.33 -13.45
CA SER A 44 -8.11 4.43 -12.40
C SER A 44 -7.71 3.82 -11.07
N TYR A 45 -6.63 3.05 -11.03
CA TYR A 45 -6.03 2.44 -9.84
C TYR A 45 -4.53 2.59 -9.87
N SER A 46 -3.96 2.94 -8.73
CA SER A 46 -2.50 2.97 -8.55
C SER A 46 -2.12 2.84 -7.08
N ALA A 47 -0.87 2.43 -6.83
CA ALA A 47 -0.27 2.36 -5.51
C ALA A 47 1.15 2.92 -5.55
N HIS A 48 1.71 3.24 -4.39
CA HIS A 48 3.10 3.70 -4.30
C HIS A 48 4.07 2.52 -4.26
N PHE A 49 3.68 1.46 -3.58
CA PHE A 49 4.51 0.26 -3.42
C PHE A 49 3.69 -1.01 -3.56
N PHE A 50 4.30 -2.02 -4.18
CA PHE A 50 3.89 -3.42 -4.10
C PHE A 50 4.96 -4.18 -3.32
N VAL A 51 4.56 -5.03 -2.36
CA VAL A 51 5.49 -5.75 -1.47
C VAL A 51 5.15 -7.23 -1.45
N ASP A 52 6.17 -8.07 -1.62
CA ASP A 52 6.09 -9.52 -1.46
C ASP A 52 7.24 -10.06 -0.60
N SER A 53 7.41 -11.38 -0.54
CA SER A 53 8.48 -12.03 0.21
C SER A 53 9.89 -11.73 -0.32
N CYS A 54 10.01 -11.28 -1.56
CA CYS A 54 11.30 -10.91 -2.17
C CYS A 54 11.68 -9.45 -1.93
N GLY A 55 10.73 -8.60 -1.54
CA GLY A 55 10.98 -7.18 -1.25
C GLY A 55 9.87 -6.26 -1.72
N ALA A 56 10.21 -4.99 -1.97
CA ALA A 56 9.29 -3.95 -2.39
C ALA A 56 9.64 -3.40 -3.77
N VAL A 57 8.61 -3.21 -4.61
CA VAL A 57 8.68 -2.50 -5.88
C VAL A 57 8.02 -1.14 -5.71
N GLN A 58 8.76 -0.05 -5.93
CA GLN A 58 8.20 1.30 -5.93
C GLN A 58 7.59 1.61 -7.29
N ALA A 59 6.29 1.87 -7.30
CA ALA A 59 5.52 2.18 -8.51
C ALA A 59 5.33 3.67 -8.72
N LEU A 60 5.11 4.45 -7.65
CA LEU A 60 4.97 5.91 -7.71
C LEU A 60 5.87 6.59 -6.66
N PRO A 61 6.29 7.85 -6.91
CA PRO A 61 6.87 8.70 -5.88
C PRO A 61 5.92 8.90 -4.69
N ILE A 62 6.47 9.05 -3.48
CA ILE A 62 5.65 9.15 -2.25
C ILE A 62 5.03 10.55 -2.03
N ASP A 63 5.34 11.49 -2.88
CA ASP A 63 4.86 12.88 -2.89
C ASP A 63 3.84 13.17 -3.98
N VAL A 64 3.31 12.13 -4.63
CA VAL A 64 2.20 12.23 -5.58
C VAL A 64 0.99 11.44 -5.08
N GLN A 65 -0.20 11.89 -5.46
CA GLN A 65 -1.45 11.20 -5.10
C GLN A 65 -1.61 9.92 -5.93
N ALA A 66 -1.81 8.78 -5.27
CA ALA A 66 -2.24 7.53 -5.89
C ALA A 66 -3.76 7.32 -5.78
N PHE A 67 -4.33 6.43 -6.60
CA PHE A 67 -5.76 6.10 -6.61
C PHE A 67 -5.97 4.69 -6.04
N HIS A 68 -6.25 4.58 -4.74
CA HIS A 68 -6.26 3.29 -4.04
C HIS A 68 -7.40 3.09 -3.03
N THR A 69 -8.21 4.13 -2.73
CA THR A 69 -9.31 4.03 -1.75
C THR A 69 -10.69 4.25 -2.36
N GLY A 70 -10.79 4.22 -3.68
CA GLY A 70 -12.04 4.16 -4.44
C GLY A 70 -12.64 5.50 -4.83
N LYS A 71 -12.40 6.57 -4.07
CA LYS A 71 -12.90 7.92 -4.38
C LYS A 71 -11.73 8.86 -4.61
N VAL A 72 -11.66 9.46 -5.80
CA VAL A 72 -10.54 10.33 -6.22
C VAL A 72 -10.20 11.42 -5.20
N TYR A 73 -11.19 11.96 -4.51
CA TYR A 73 -11.02 13.08 -3.58
C TYR A 73 -11.12 12.70 -2.11
N ASP A 74 -11.07 11.41 -1.76
CA ASP A 74 -11.08 11.03 -0.36
C ASP A 74 -9.72 11.25 0.34
N GLN A 75 -9.74 11.19 1.67
CA GLN A 75 -8.55 11.41 2.51
C GLN A 75 -7.46 10.35 2.27
N GLY A 76 -7.86 9.11 1.95
CA GLY A 76 -6.93 8.01 1.67
C GLY A 76 -6.07 8.34 0.46
N ASN A 77 -6.70 8.60 -0.69
CA ASN A 77 -6.00 8.93 -1.93
C ASN A 77 -5.17 10.21 -1.82
N ARG A 78 -5.70 11.25 -1.16
CA ARG A 78 -5.08 12.58 -1.14
C ARG A 78 -3.94 12.72 -0.14
N ASN A 79 -3.89 11.89 0.90
CA ASN A 79 -3.01 12.13 2.05
C ASN A 79 -2.25 10.90 2.52
N THR A 80 -2.38 9.74 1.85
CA THR A 80 -1.68 8.55 2.33
C THR A 80 -0.86 7.85 1.26
N ILE A 81 0.28 7.30 1.70
CA ILE A 81 1.12 6.43 0.90
C ILE A 81 0.46 5.05 0.86
N ALA A 82 0.13 4.55 -0.32
CA ALA A 82 -0.46 3.23 -0.52
C ALA A 82 0.60 2.14 -0.58
N ILE A 83 0.47 1.11 0.24
CA ILE A 83 1.28 -0.11 0.20
C ILE A 83 0.35 -1.30 -0.06
N GLU A 84 0.52 -1.94 -1.19
CA GLU A 84 -0.14 -3.18 -1.58
C GLU A 84 0.73 -4.37 -1.21
N ILE A 85 0.31 -5.15 -0.21
CA ILE A 85 1.00 -6.37 0.19
C ILE A 85 0.41 -7.53 -0.61
N CYS A 86 1.25 -8.21 -1.38
CA CYS A 86 0.84 -9.33 -2.21
C CYS A 86 0.27 -10.47 -1.37
N SER A 87 -0.96 -10.90 -1.68
CA SER A 87 -1.65 -11.96 -0.91
C SER A 87 -1.24 -13.37 -1.29
N ARG A 88 -0.23 -13.51 -2.14
CA ARG A 88 0.21 -14.79 -2.70
C ARG A 88 0.95 -15.67 -1.68
N GLY A 89 1.03 -16.95 -2.04
CA GLY A 89 1.93 -17.92 -1.40
C GLY A 89 1.47 -18.45 -0.05
N SER A 90 2.37 -19.17 0.61
CA SER A 90 2.15 -19.74 1.95
C SER A 90 2.04 -18.66 3.03
N ASP A 91 1.65 -19.05 4.25
CA ASP A 91 1.63 -18.12 5.37
C ASP A 91 3.04 -17.64 5.75
N GLU A 92 4.07 -18.48 5.59
CA GLU A 92 5.46 -18.10 5.81
C GLU A 92 5.94 -17.04 4.80
N GLU A 93 5.60 -17.22 3.52
CA GLU A 93 5.90 -16.21 2.48
C GLU A 93 5.18 -14.90 2.76
N PHE A 94 3.92 -14.98 3.17
CA PHE A 94 3.15 -13.78 3.52
C PHE A 94 3.69 -13.07 4.77
N ILE A 95 4.12 -13.81 5.80
CA ILE A 95 4.78 -13.24 6.97
C ILE A 95 6.07 -12.52 6.56
N THR A 96 6.88 -13.10 5.65
CA THR A 96 8.06 -12.43 5.10
C THR A 96 7.70 -11.15 4.36
N ALA A 97 6.61 -11.14 3.60
CA ALA A 97 6.10 -9.91 2.96
C ALA A 97 5.69 -8.85 4.00
N LEU A 98 5.11 -9.26 5.13
CA LEU A 98 4.80 -8.35 6.25
C LEU A 98 6.08 -7.79 6.90
N GLU A 99 7.12 -8.59 7.09
CA GLU A 99 8.42 -8.13 7.58
C GLU A 99 9.03 -7.08 6.64
N ASN A 100 9.01 -7.33 5.33
CA ASN A 100 9.45 -6.37 4.32
C ASN A 100 8.61 -5.08 4.36
N THR A 101 7.31 -5.21 4.58
CA THR A 101 6.41 -4.04 4.73
C THR A 101 6.77 -3.21 5.97
N VAL A 102 7.06 -3.83 7.10
CA VAL A 102 7.48 -3.14 8.33
C VAL A 102 8.79 -2.39 8.12
N LEU A 103 9.76 -3.00 7.44
CA LEU A 103 11.01 -2.34 7.07
C LEU A 103 10.76 -1.13 6.16
N LEU A 104 9.89 -1.27 5.15
CA LEU A 104 9.51 -0.17 4.26
C LEU A 104 8.84 0.98 5.03
N ILE A 105 7.90 0.67 5.93
CA ILE A 105 7.25 1.67 6.80
C ILE A 105 8.29 2.42 7.66
N SER A 106 9.26 1.70 8.22
CA SER A 106 10.35 2.29 8.99
C SER A 106 11.18 3.26 8.13
N MET A 107 11.53 2.88 6.91
CA MET A 107 12.26 3.75 5.97
C MET A 107 11.46 5.01 5.62
N ILE A 108 10.16 4.87 5.35
CA ILE A 108 9.26 6.00 5.06
C ILE A 108 9.19 6.94 6.28
N ARG A 109 9.00 6.39 7.49
CA ARG A 109 8.95 7.18 8.73
C ARG A 109 10.27 7.88 9.04
N ASN A 110 11.41 7.27 8.75
CA ASN A 110 12.72 7.91 8.91
C ASN A 110 12.87 9.13 7.98
N LYS A 111 12.24 9.11 6.82
CA LYS A 111 12.29 10.22 5.85
C LYS A 111 11.24 11.31 6.14
N LEU A 112 10.03 10.93 6.53
CA LEU A 112 8.87 11.84 6.60
C LEU A 112 8.39 12.13 8.03
N GLY A 113 8.93 11.45 9.04
CA GLY A 113 8.44 11.51 10.41
C GLY A 113 7.39 10.45 10.72
N SER A 114 6.85 10.50 11.95
CA SER A 114 5.84 9.54 12.40
C SER A 114 4.55 9.69 11.60
N LEU A 115 4.18 8.63 10.88
CA LEU A 115 2.96 8.56 10.08
C LEU A 115 2.06 7.43 10.61
N PRO A 116 0.76 7.70 10.90
CA PRO A 116 -0.18 6.67 11.30
C PRO A 116 -0.40 5.66 10.16
N VAL A 117 -0.71 4.41 10.56
CA VAL A 117 -1.05 3.33 9.64
C VAL A 117 -2.56 3.16 9.60
N TYR A 118 -3.09 3.19 8.39
CA TYR A 118 -4.50 2.95 8.07
C TYR A 118 -4.65 1.65 7.28
N PHE A 119 -5.86 1.10 7.30
CA PHE A 119 -6.31 0.07 6.38
C PHE A 119 -7.28 0.68 5.36
N HIS A 120 -7.46 0.03 4.21
CA HIS A 120 -8.43 0.49 3.21
C HIS A 120 -9.83 0.69 3.81
N ASN A 121 -10.28 -0.22 4.68
CA ASN A 121 -11.58 -0.13 5.31
C ASN A 121 -11.73 1.01 6.36
N ASP A 122 -10.67 1.74 6.69
CA ASP A 122 -10.78 2.99 7.44
C ASP A 122 -11.39 4.11 6.57
N PHE A 123 -11.25 4.03 5.24
CA PHE A 123 -11.75 5.03 4.28
C PHE A 123 -13.03 4.55 3.56
N ASP A 124 -13.15 3.25 3.33
CA ASP A 124 -14.35 2.63 2.78
C ASP A 124 -14.74 1.40 3.61
N ARG A 125 -15.70 1.58 4.52
CA ARG A 125 -16.17 0.54 5.45
C ARG A 125 -16.77 -0.70 4.77
N TYR A 126 -17.12 -0.62 3.50
CA TYR A 126 -17.67 -1.75 2.73
C TYR A 126 -16.57 -2.62 2.11
N MET A 127 -15.32 -2.15 2.13
CA MET A 127 -14.18 -2.91 1.61
C MET A 127 -13.58 -3.80 2.69
N TYR A 128 -13.55 -5.11 2.43
CA TYR A 128 -12.82 -6.08 3.25
C TYR A 128 -11.35 -6.14 2.82
N CYS A 129 -10.64 -5.06 3.05
CA CYS A 129 -9.24 -4.90 2.69
C CYS A 129 -8.49 -4.15 3.81
N PRO A 130 -7.34 -4.66 4.23
CA PRO A 130 -6.53 -5.78 3.70
C PRO A 130 -7.05 -7.15 4.20
N HIS A 131 -7.63 -7.95 3.30
CA HIS A 131 -8.38 -9.14 3.66
C HIS A 131 -7.53 -10.22 4.37
N ARG A 132 -6.33 -10.55 3.87
CA ARG A 132 -5.47 -11.58 4.46
C ARG A 132 -4.96 -11.17 5.85
N ILE A 133 -4.63 -9.89 6.04
CA ILE A 133 -4.27 -9.36 7.36
C ILE A 133 -5.45 -9.45 8.34
N LEU A 134 -6.66 -9.09 7.89
CA LEU A 134 -7.86 -9.17 8.71
C LEU A 134 -8.20 -10.62 9.08
N ASP A 135 -8.01 -11.57 8.16
CA ASP A 135 -8.19 -13.00 8.42
C ASP A 135 -7.19 -13.52 9.47
N MET A 136 -5.91 -13.12 9.38
CA MET A 136 -4.86 -13.58 10.29
C MET A 136 -4.91 -12.91 11.66
N TYR A 137 -5.11 -11.60 11.72
CA TYR A 137 -4.99 -10.81 12.97
C TYR A 137 -6.33 -10.38 13.56
N LYS A 138 -7.45 -10.59 12.87
CA LYS A 138 -8.83 -10.29 13.27
C LYS A 138 -9.16 -8.81 13.41
N SER A 139 -8.16 -7.92 13.52
CA SER A 139 -8.36 -6.47 13.56
C SER A 139 -7.08 -5.70 13.25
N LYS A 140 -7.24 -4.45 12.81
CA LYS A 140 -6.12 -3.51 12.66
C LYS A 140 -5.35 -3.32 13.98
N LYS A 141 -6.05 -3.20 15.11
CA LYS A 141 -5.43 -3.04 16.43
C LYS A 141 -4.47 -4.18 16.77
N ASN A 142 -4.88 -5.43 16.52
CA ASN A 142 -4.04 -6.60 16.76
C ASN A 142 -2.81 -6.61 15.85
N PHE A 143 -3.00 -6.30 14.57
CA PHE A 143 -1.91 -6.19 13.60
C PHE A 143 -0.90 -5.10 14.00
N ILE A 144 -1.36 -3.88 14.27
CA ILE A 144 -0.51 -2.76 14.70
C ILE A 144 0.30 -3.12 15.94
N ARG A 145 -0.33 -3.76 16.94
CA ARG A 145 0.35 -4.20 18.17
C ARG A 145 1.38 -5.30 17.88
N ARG A 146 1.02 -6.30 17.08
CA ARG A 146 1.91 -7.43 16.74
C ARG A 146 3.18 -6.98 16.05
N TRP A 147 3.07 -6.01 15.16
CA TRP A 147 4.17 -5.51 14.33
C TRP A 147 4.79 -4.20 14.84
N ASN A 148 4.38 -3.74 16.01
CA ASN A 148 4.87 -2.50 16.63
C ASN A 148 4.79 -1.27 15.71
N LEU A 149 3.66 -1.12 15.01
CA LEU A 149 3.41 -0.06 14.04
C LEU A 149 2.67 1.16 14.64
N GLY A 150 2.46 1.17 15.95
CA GLY A 150 1.93 2.33 16.67
C GLY A 150 2.82 3.59 16.51
N ASN A 151 2.24 4.74 16.72
CA ASN A 151 2.95 6.03 16.69
C ASN A 151 3.71 6.26 17.99
#